data_524267b01039636532aa11ed817b60b2
#
_entry.id   524267b01039636532aa11ed817b60b2
#
_cell.length_a   1.000
_cell.length_b   1.000
_cell.length_c   1.000
_cell.angle_alpha   90.00
_cell.angle_beta   90.00
_cell.angle_gamma   90.00
#
_symmetry.space_group_name_H-M   'P 1'
#
loop_
_entity.id
_entity.type
_entity.pdbx_description
1 polymer ?
#
loop_
_entity_poly.entity_id
_entity_poly.type
_entity_poly.pdbx_seq_one_letter_code
_entity_poly.pdbx_strand_id
1 'polypeptide(L)'
;MSRFEVVKEIASNQNYELLENHLHEDFMLIREEGLVLRDEYLEYVKSHFEEDSNELITVLDLKVKYEDDESLIWQDLFDTSDGKRIITTTYEAYKDDKCWRQMMTKKEVSKDVVKL
;
A
#
# COMPACT_ATOMS: atom_id res chain seq x y z
N MET A 1 -1.52 9.38 15.34
CA MET A 1 -1.17 8.09 14.76
C MET A 1 0.14 8.21 13.98
N SER A 2 0.96 7.17 14.02
CA SER A 2 2.14 7.11 13.15
C SER A 2 1.72 7.01 11.69
N ARG A 3 2.65 7.25 10.77
CA ARG A 3 2.38 7.11 9.32
C ARG A 3 1.85 5.70 8.99
N PHE A 4 2.50 4.69 9.56
CA PHE A 4 2.10 3.31 9.32
C PHE A 4 0.73 2.97 9.92
N GLU A 5 0.41 3.52 11.07
CA GLU A 5 -0.92 3.33 11.67
C GLU A 5 -2.03 3.88 10.79
N VAL A 6 -1.79 5.02 10.14
CA VAL A 6 -2.74 5.60 9.17
C VAL A 6 -2.92 4.66 7.98
N VAL A 7 -1.84 4.13 7.43
CA VAL A 7 -1.89 3.18 6.31
C VAL A 7 -2.66 1.92 6.70
N LYS A 8 -2.40 1.38 7.88
CA LYS A 8 -3.11 0.20 8.39
C LYS A 8 -4.60 0.47 8.57
N GLU A 9 -4.96 1.63 9.09
CA GLU A 9 -6.36 2.01 9.28
C GLU A 9 -7.09 2.08 7.94
N ILE A 10 -6.47 2.69 6.93
CA ILE A 10 -7.04 2.78 5.60
C ILE A 10 -7.30 1.37 5.03
N ALA A 11 -6.30 0.49 5.12
CA ALA A 11 -6.39 -0.84 4.55
C ALA A 11 -7.36 -1.75 5.32
N SER A 12 -7.29 -1.74 6.65
CA SER A 12 -8.06 -2.64 7.50
C SER A 12 -9.55 -2.32 7.53
N ASN A 13 -9.89 -1.03 7.49
CA ASN A 13 -11.28 -0.58 7.60
C ASN A 13 -11.82 0.01 6.30
N GLN A 14 -11.06 -0.10 5.21
CA GLN A 14 -11.42 0.44 3.90
C GLN A 14 -11.87 1.91 4.00
N ASN A 15 -11.12 2.70 4.76
CA ASN A 15 -11.46 4.08 5.08
C ASN A 15 -11.05 5.01 3.95
N TYR A 16 -11.93 5.15 2.96
CA TYR A 16 -11.68 5.94 1.77
C TYR A 16 -11.50 7.43 2.09
N GLU A 17 -12.28 7.98 3.02
CA GLU A 17 -12.15 9.39 3.42
C GLU A 17 -10.77 9.68 4.01
N LEU A 18 -10.27 8.77 4.85
CA LEU A 18 -8.93 8.91 5.42
C LEU A 18 -7.85 8.83 4.32
N LEU A 19 -8.06 7.97 3.32
CA LEU A 19 -7.16 7.89 2.17
C LEU A 19 -7.13 9.20 1.40
N GLU A 20 -8.28 9.78 1.09
CA GLU A 20 -8.34 11.06 0.39
C GLU A 20 -7.57 12.15 1.15
N ASN A 21 -7.71 12.18 2.46
CA ASN A 21 -7.01 13.16 3.31
C ASN A 21 -5.53 12.85 3.47
N HIS A 22 -5.14 11.60 3.31
CA HIS A 22 -3.75 11.16 3.42
C HIS A 22 -2.91 11.55 2.20
N LEU A 23 -3.53 11.63 1.03
CA LEU A 23 -2.83 11.89 -0.21
C LEU A 23 -2.71 13.38 -0.49
N HIS A 24 -1.50 13.81 -0.86
CA HIS A 24 -1.24 15.17 -1.33
C HIS A 24 -1.98 15.42 -2.65
N GLU A 25 -2.33 16.68 -2.94
CA GLU A 25 -2.98 17.03 -4.21
C GLU A 25 -2.15 16.66 -5.44
N ASP A 26 -0.82 16.64 -5.31
CA ASP A 26 0.12 16.27 -6.37
C ASP A 26 0.59 14.81 -6.24
N PHE A 27 -0.16 13.97 -5.56
CA PHE A 27 0.21 12.57 -5.35
C PHE A 27 0.46 11.84 -6.67
N MET A 28 1.48 10.98 -6.66
CA MET A 28 1.81 10.11 -7.77
C MET A 28 2.32 8.76 -7.24
N LEU A 29 1.76 7.67 -7.76
CA LEU A 29 2.27 6.33 -7.54
C LEU A 29 3.21 5.96 -8.69
N ILE A 30 4.41 5.52 -8.37
CA ILE A 30 5.44 5.09 -9.32
C ILE A 30 5.53 3.57 -9.27
N ARG A 31 5.26 2.91 -10.39
CA ARG A 31 5.33 1.44 -10.53
C ARG A 31 6.15 1.10 -11.75
N GLU A 32 6.53 -0.17 -11.86
CA GLU A 32 7.22 -0.66 -13.05
C GLU A 32 6.36 -0.50 -14.31
N GLU A 33 5.05 -0.66 -14.18
CA GLU A 33 4.09 -0.56 -15.28
C GLU A 33 3.80 0.88 -15.70
N GLY A 34 4.21 1.88 -14.90
CA GLY A 34 4.01 3.29 -15.20
C GLY A 34 3.54 4.09 -14.01
N LEU A 35 3.21 5.35 -14.27
CA LEU A 35 2.80 6.31 -13.25
C LEU A 35 1.27 6.32 -13.12
N VAL A 36 0.79 6.48 -11.87
CA VAL A 36 -0.62 6.61 -11.57
C VAL A 36 -0.82 7.92 -10.81
N LEU A 37 -1.63 8.81 -11.33
CA LEU A 37 -1.92 10.09 -10.71
C LEU A 37 -3.00 9.95 -9.63
N ARG A 38 -3.15 10.98 -8.82
CA ARG A 38 -4.02 10.96 -7.64
C ARG A 38 -5.45 10.52 -7.95
N ASP A 39 -6.08 11.10 -8.93
CA ASP A 39 -7.49 10.81 -9.25
C ASP A 39 -7.68 9.38 -9.74
N GLU A 40 -6.78 8.89 -10.57
CA GLU A 40 -6.78 7.50 -11.03
C GLU A 40 -6.58 6.53 -9.87
N TYR A 41 -5.66 6.85 -8.97
CA TYR A 41 -5.37 6.03 -7.80
C TYR A 41 -6.56 5.94 -6.85
N LEU A 42 -7.20 7.07 -6.58
CA LEU A 42 -8.38 7.12 -5.72
C LEU A 42 -9.54 6.33 -6.32
N GLU A 43 -9.75 6.44 -7.62
CA GLU A 43 -10.81 5.71 -8.32
C GLU A 43 -10.55 4.20 -8.27
N TYR A 44 -9.31 3.79 -8.49
CA TYR A 44 -8.90 2.39 -8.40
C TYR A 44 -9.13 1.81 -7.00
N VAL A 45 -8.70 2.52 -5.96
CA VAL A 45 -8.87 2.06 -4.58
C VAL A 45 -10.35 2.01 -4.19
N LYS A 46 -11.13 2.99 -4.62
CA LYS A 46 -12.57 3.01 -4.36
C LYS A 46 -13.26 1.79 -4.95
N SER A 47 -12.93 1.43 -6.18
CA SER A 47 -13.46 0.22 -6.83
C SER A 47 -13.08 -1.04 -6.05
N HIS A 48 -11.84 -1.13 -5.57
CA HIS A 48 -11.39 -2.26 -4.76
C HIS A 48 -12.17 -2.37 -3.46
N PHE A 49 -12.43 -1.26 -2.78
CA PHE A 49 -13.17 -1.27 -1.53
C PHE A 49 -14.63 -1.70 -1.75
N GLU A 50 -15.22 -1.31 -2.88
CA GLU A 50 -16.60 -1.67 -3.21
C GLU A 50 -16.76 -3.14 -3.63
N GLU A 51 -15.74 -3.72 -4.26
CA GLU A 51 -15.80 -5.10 -4.78
C GLU A 51 -15.51 -6.17 -3.73
N ASP A 52 -15.12 -5.78 -2.53
CA ASP A 52 -14.73 -6.70 -1.45
C ASP A 52 -13.69 -7.73 -1.91
N SER A 53 -12.65 -7.23 -2.55
CA SER A 53 -11.58 -8.04 -3.15
C SER A 53 -10.66 -8.72 -2.11
N ASN A 54 -10.95 -8.58 -0.83
CA ASN A 54 -10.19 -9.21 0.25
C ASN A 54 -10.17 -10.73 0.17
N GLU A 55 -11.10 -11.32 -0.57
CA GLU A 55 -11.16 -12.77 -0.80
C GLU A 55 -10.04 -13.27 -1.71
N LEU A 56 -9.40 -12.38 -2.47
CA LEU A 56 -8.38 -12.74 -3.45
C LEU A 56 -6.95 -12.77 -2.88
N ILE A 57 -6.76 -12.24 -1.68
CA ILE A 57 -5.43 -12.08 -1.07
C ILE A 57 -5.49 -12.49 0.39
N THR A 58 -4.53 -13.33 0.81
CA THR A 58 -4.35 -13.67 2.23
C THR A 58 -3.05 -13.05 2.72
N VAL A 59 -3.15 -12.04 3.59
CA VAL A 59 -1.97 -11.38 4.17
C VAL A 59 -1.40 -12.26 5.28
N LEU A 60 -0.12 -12.60 5.17
CA LEU A 60 0.59 -13.45 6.13
C LEU A 60 1.39 -12.63 7.13
N ASP A 61 1.97 -11.51 6.70
CA ASP A 61 2.79 -10.67 7.57
C ASP A 61 2.85 -9.26 7.03
N LEU A 62 3.10 -8.31 7.92
CA LEU A 62 3.16 -6.89 7.61
C LEU A 62 4.23 -6.27 8.52
N LYS A 63 5.19 -5.54 7.95
CA LYS A 63 6.31 -5.03 8.72
C LYS A 63 6.77 -3.67 8.23
N VAL A 64 6.92 -2.72 9.19
CA VAL A 64 7.59 -1.44 8.94
C VAL A 64 9.09 -1.68 8.87
N LYS A 65 9.71 -1.16 7.82
CA LYS A 65 11.17 -1.20 7.65
C LYS A 65 11.82 0.12 8.04
N TYR A 66 11.13 1.25 7.85
CA TYR A 66 11.63 2.56 8.19
C TYR A 66 10.48 3.55 8.31
N GLU A 67 10.56 4.45 9.27
CA GLU A 67 9.55 5.50 9.44
C GLU A 67 10.16 6.72 10.08
N ASP A 68 9.97 7.89 9.47
CA ASP A 68 10.24 9.20 10.06
C ASP A 68 9.18 10.20 9.57
N ASP A 69 9.38 11.50 9.82
CA ASP A 69 8.39 12.52 9.45
C ASP A 69 8.23 12.70 7.95
N GLU A 70 9.22 12.32 7.17
CA GLU A 70 9.26 12.54 5.72
C GLU A 70 9.09 11.27 4.89
N SER A 71 9.24 10.09 5.51
CA SER A 71 9.28 8.81 4.78
C SER A 71 8.68 7.67 5.56
N LEU A 72 8.12 6.71 4.83
CA LEU A 72 7.65 5.45 5.36
C LEU A 72 7.99 4.33 4.37
N ILE A 73 8.58 3.24 4.88
CA ILE A 73 8.82 2.05 4.08
C ILE A 73 8.25 0.86 4.83
N TRP A 74 7.37 0.10 4.16
CA TRP A 74 6.84 -1.14 4.75
C TRP A 74 6.81 -2.25 3.73
N GLN A 75 6.69 -3.47 4.24
CA GLN A 75 6.53 -4.66 3.41
C GLN A 75 5.31 -5.43 3.85
N ASP A 76 4.64 -6.07 2.90
CA ASP A 76 3.62 -7.06 3.17
C ASP A 76 3.97 -8.35 2.43
N LEU A 77 3.69 -9.46 3.10
CA LEU A 77 3.84 -10.82 2.58
C LEU A 77 2.45 -11.40 2.44
N PHE A 78 2.10 -11.86 1.25
CA PHE A 78 0.75 -12.37 1.02
C PHE A 78 0.74 -13.49 -0.03
N ASP A 79 -0.34 -14.29 0.04
CA ASP A 79 -0.63 -15.29 -0.99
C ASP A 79 -1.72 -14.77 -1.90
N THR A 80 -1.54 -14.97 -3.20
CA THR A 80 -2.55 -14.65 -4.21
C THR A 80 -3.50 -15.83 -4.39
N SER A 81 -4.66 -15.58 -5.02
CA SER A 81 -5.65 -16.62 -5.30
C SER A 81 -5.13 -17.71 -6.24
N ASP A 82 -4.12 -17.40 -7.07
CA ASP A 82 -3.51 -18.36 -8.00
C ASP A 82 -2.32 -19.11 -7.38
N GLY A 83 -2.14 -19.00 -6.07
CA GLY A 83 -1.16 -19.80 -5.34
C GLY A 83 0.27 -19.26 -5.29
N LYS A 84 0.47 -18.02 -5.66
CA LYS A 84 1.78 -17.37 -5.58
C LYS A 84 1.97 -16.69 -4.23
N ARG A 85 3.21 -16.66 -3.75
CA ARG A 85 3.59 -15.91 -2.55
C ARG A 85 4.41 -14.70 -2.95
N ILE A 86 4.00 -13.52 -2.50
CA ILE A 86 4.56 -12.25 -2.96
C ILE A 86 4.93 -11.37 -1.77
N ILE A 87 6.10 -10.72 -1.88
CA ILE A 87 6.47 -9.60 -1.00
C ILE A 87 6.29 -8.32 -1.81
N THR A 88 5.50 -7.39 -1.28
CA THR A 88 5.40 -6.04 -1.81
C THR A 88 6.15 -5.11 -0.89
N THR A 89 7.02 -4.28 -1.44
CA THR A 89 7.70 -3.21 -0.70
C THR A 89 7.13 -1.89 -1.17
N THR A 90 6.65 -1.10 -0.22
CA THR A 90 6.06 0.20 -0.51
C THR A 90 6.86 1.29 0.19
N TYR A 91 7.23 2.30 -0.57
CA TYR A 91 7.89 3.50 -0.09
C TYR A 91 6.95 4.68 -0.25
N GLU A 92 6.79 5.48 0.82
CA GLU A 92 6.02 6.72 0.76
C GLU A 92 6.90 7.89 1.18
N ALA A 93 6.84 8.99 0.43
CA ALA A 93 7.46 10.26 0.78
C ALA A 93 6.35 11.28 1.09
N TYR A 94 6.57 12.10 2.11
CA TYR A 94 5.58 13.04 2.62
C TYR A 94 5.99 14.47 2.35
N LYS A 95 5.01 15.29 2.01
CA LYS A 95 5.15 16.73 1.79
C LYS A 95 3.90 17.41 2.33
N ASP A 96 4.08 18.46 3.12
CA ASP A 96 2.95 19.15 3.76
C ASP A 96 2.09 18.18 4.58
N ASP A 97 2.77 17.22 5.23
CA ASP A 97 2.16 16.20 6.08
C ASP A 97 1.24 15.21 5.34
N LYS A 98 1.40 15.13 4.02
CA LYS A 98 0.62 14.24 3.16
C LYS A 98 1.54 13.42 2.26
N CYS A 99 1.09 12.23 1.89
CA CYS A 99 1.83 11.38 0.96
C CYS A 99 1.77 12.00 -0.45
N TRP A 100 2.91 12.40 -0.99
CA TRP A 100 2.96 12.99 -2.32
C TRP A 100 3.61 12.07 -3.35
N ARG A 101 4.44 11.13 -2.90
CA ARG A 101 5.03 10.11 -3.79
C ARG A 101 4.91 8.76 -3.12
N GLN A 102 4.53 7.77 -3.89
CA GLN A 102 4.53 6.38 -3.46
C GLN A 102 5.22 5.54 -4.53
N MET A 103 6.09 4.65 -4.12
CA MET A 103 6.77 3.72 -5.00
C MET A 103 6.52 2.31 -4.50
N MET A 104 6.17 1.40 -5.39
CA MET A 104 5.82 0.03 -5.02
C MET A 104 6.55 -0.95 -5.92
N THR A 105 7.18 -1.96 -5.30
CA THR A 105 7.81 -3.06 -6.01
C THR A 105 7.26 -4.38 -5.49
N LYS A 106 7.23 -5.40 -6.36
CA LYS A 106 6.74 -6.74 -6.02
C LYS A 106 7.78 -7.78 -6.35
N LYS A 107 7.85 -8.82 -5.51
CA LYS A 107 8.76 -9.95 -5.72
C LYS A 107 8.06 -11.24 -5.35
N GLU A 108 8.03 -12.20 -6.28
CA GLU A 108 7.56 -13.55 -5.96
C GLU A 108 8.63 -14.28 -5.15
N VAL A 109 8.21 -14.97 -4.08
CA VAL A 109 9.11 -15.69 -3.18
C VAL A 109 8.64 -17.13 -2.98
N SER A 110 9.53 -17.97 -2.44
CA SER A 110 9.22 -19.35 -2.10
C SER A 110 8.15 -19.43 -1.00
N LYS A 111 7.35 -20.49 -1.04
CA LYS A 111 6.37 -20.79 0.02
C LYS A 111 7.04 -21.06 1.38
N ASP A 112 8.35 -21.26 1.41
CA ASP A 112 9.12 -21.42 2.64
C ASP A 112 9.27 -20.09 3.40
N VAL A 113 9.09 -18.96 2.73
CA VAL A 113 9.11 -17.66 3.38
C VAL A 113 7.78 -17.45 4.09
N VAL A 114 7.80 -17.41 5.43
CA VAL A 114 6.59 -17.34 6.26
C VAL A 114 6.46 -16.04 7.03
N LYS A 115 7.48 -15.20 7.05
CA LYS A 115 7.45 -13.87 7.66
C LYS A 115 8.52 -12.96 7.07
N LEU A 116 8.34 -11.67 7.26
CA LEU A 116 9.24 -10.61 6.81
C LEU A 116 10.41 -10.38 7.78
#